data_11fb787c0b081cea78fadec5a45cf857
#
_entry.id   11fb787c0b081cea78fadec5a45cf857
#
_cell.length_a   1.000
_cell.length_b   1.000
_cell.length_c   1.000
_cell.angle_alpha   90.00
_cell.angle_beta   90.00
_cell.angle_gamma   90.00
#
_symmetry.space_group_name_H-M   'P 1'
#
loop_
_entity.id
_entity.type
_entity.pdbx_description
1 polymer ?
#
loop_
_entity_poly.entity_id
_entity_poly.type
_entity_poly.pdbx_seq_one_letter_code
_entity_poly.pdbx_strand_id
1 'polypeptide(L)'
;MKRRLLLPALLLAQAFLGPANAATTVAVSITKAGFVPKDMTIAAGDTVTWTNADASSHQVISKDAGFVTPLLRPGESYSFLFKTPGRYAYQESAVKKMRGTVTVKTAPQVSAAVVTASASRAIVVYGSSLTLSGTVSSQKPGETVTIFSQPYGQTSPAPIGSAISATGGGWSFLVKPALRTSYEARWKPATGPMTATSPMTVKVRPRVGWRVKTASGRVVTFFAKVSGARSFGGKFVYFQRRNSFGQWVSLKKVFLGATSSATFKARLPSGRSRVRLFMPATQAGPGYIAGISRTLSLVR
;
A
#
# COMPACT_ATOMS: atom_id res chain seq x y z
N MET A 1 17.45 27.29 -35.15
CA MET A 1 17.72 26.99 -33.73
C MET A 1 16.51 27.43 -32.90
N LYS A 2 15.61 26.49 -32.51
CA LYS A 2 14.48 26.78 -31.64
C LYS A 2 14.74 26.08 -30.29
N ARG A 3 15.09 26.88 -29.27
CA ARG A 3 15.24 26.41 -27.87
C ARG A 3 13.86 26.08 -27.32
N ARG A 4 13.62 24.83 -26.95
CA ARG A 4 12.47 24.43 -26.14
C ARG A 4 12.80 24.63 -24.66
N LEU A 5 12.08 25.57 -24.01
CA LEU A 5 12.07 25.69 -22.56
C LEU A 5 11.33 24.48 -21.97
N LEU A 6 12.02 23.74 -21.13
CA LEU A 6 11.43 22.76 -20.23
C LEU A 6 10.95 23.49 -18.97
N LEU A 7 9.64 23.55 -18.75
CA LEU A 7 9.07 23.96 -17.47
C LEU A 7 9.25 22.79 -16.47
N PRO A 8 9.70 23.06 -15.24
CA PRO A 8 9.68 22.04 -14.19
C PRO A 8 8.24 21.78 -13.74
N ALA A 9 7.85 20.53 -13.71
CA ALA A 9 6.59 20.10 -13.13
C ALA A 9 6.63 20.34 -11.61
N LEU A 10 5.82 21.27 -11.15
CA LEU A 10 5.58 21.54 -9.73
C LEU A 10 4.77 20.37 -9.14
N LEU A 11 5.44 19.49 -8.39
CA LEU A 11 4.77 18.45 -7.60
C LEU A 11 4.00 19.14 -6.46
N LEU A 12 2.70 19.34 -6.62
CA LEU A 12 1.82 19.70 -5.50
C LEU A 12 1.74 18.50 -4.55
N ALA A 13 2.46 18.58 -3.43
CA ALA A 13 2.22 17.71 -2.29
C ALA A 13 0.84 18.04 -1.73
N GLN A 14 -0.15 17.22 -2.04
CA GLN A 14 -1.45 17.25 -1.37
C GLN A 14 -1.23 16.76 0.06
N ALA A 15 -1.24 17.70 1.01
CA ALA A 15 -1.34 17.37 2.41
C ALA A 15 -2.72 16.69 2.64
N PHE A 16 -2.71 15.38 2.85
CA PHE A 16 -3.87 14.66 3.35
C PHE A 16 -4.13 15.13 4.79
N LEU A 17 -5.09 16.02 4.96
CA LEU A 17 -5.69 16.30 6.25
C LEU A 17 -6.48 15.04 6.65
N GLY A 18 -5.93 14.25 7.57
CA GLY A 18 -6.67 13.16 8.21
C GLY A 18 -7.89 13.71 8.96
N PRO A 19 -8.88 12.85 9.31
CA PRO A 19 -10.08 13.29 10.03
C PRO A 19 -9.67 13.96 11.34
N ALA A 20 -9.96 15.27 11.46
CA ALA A 20 -9.85 15.97 12.72
C ALA A 20 -10.80 15.31 13.72
N ASN A 21 -10.34 15.02 14.94
CA ASN A 21 -11.26 14.74 16.05
C ASN A 21 -12.32 15.85 16.06
N ALA A 22 -13.60 15.48 16.13
CA ALA A 22 -14.65 16.46 16.25
C ALA A 22 -14.37 17.30 17.50
N ALA A 23 -14.21 18.62 17.31
CA ALA A 23 -14.02 19.55 18.41
C ALA A 23 -15.22 19.45 19.36
N THR A 24 -14.95 19.30 20.63
CA THR A 24 -16.00 19.22 21.67
C THR A 24 -16.20 20.57 22.32
N THR A 25 -17.42 20.80 22.89
CA THR A 25 -17.73 21.98 23.69
C THR A 25 -17.96 21.55 25.14
N VAL A 26 -17.21 22.15 26.06
CA VAL A 26 -17.35 21.91 27.50
C VAL A 26 -18.00 23.12 28.11
N ALA A 27 -19.07 22.88 28.86
CA ALA A 27 -19.83 23.93 29.54
C ALA A 27 -19.30 24.19 30.96
N VAL A 28 -19.25 25.46 31.35
CA VAL A 28 -18.95 25.95 32.71
C VAL A 28 -20.06 26.88 33.14
N SER A 29 -20.69 26.57 34.28
CA SER A 29 -21.67 27.46 34.89
C SER A 29 -20.98 28.43 35.85
N ILE A 30 -21.29 29.73 35.73
CA ILE A 30 -20.90 30.77 36.68
C ILE A 30 -22.03 30.85 37.70
N THR A 31 -21.75 30.52 38.96
CA THR A 31 -22.73 30.54 40.06
C THR A 31 -22.26 31.48 41.16
N LYS A 32 -23.13 31.82 42.10
CA LYS A 32 -22.77 32.61 43.27
C LYS A 32 -21.61 32.01 44.08
N ALA A 33 -21.47 30.67 44.06
CA ALA A 33 -20.42 29.94 44.78
C ALA A 33 -19.10 29.83 43.98
N GLY A 34 -19.11 30.10 42.69
CA GLY A 34 -17.95 29.98 41.81
C GLY A 34 -18.26 29.30 40.46
N PHE A 35 -17.22 28.89 39.78
CA PHE A 35 -17.31 28.16 38.49
C PHE A 35 -17.57 26.67 38.71
N VAL A 36 -18.47 26.08 37.93
CA VAL A 36 -18.81 24.64 38.01
C VAL A 36 -18.80 24.04 36.56
N PRO A 37 -17.89 23.12 36.27
CA PRO A 37 -16.69 22.76 37.03
C PRO A 37 -15.70 23.94 37.10
N LYS A 38 -14.90 24.05 38.18
CA LYS A 38 -13.87 25.08 38.27
C LYS A 38 -12.59 24.72 37.52
N ASP A 39 -12.26 23.44 37.49
CA ASP A 39 -11.07 22.90 36.78
C ASP A 39 -11.50 21.83 35.81
N MET A 40 -10.93 21.85 34.59
CA MET A 40 -11.27 20.92 33.54
C MET A 40 -10.05 20.60 32.68
N THR A 41 -10.11 19.43 32.01
CA THR A 41 -9.14 19.04 30.99
C THR A 41 -9.86 18.86 29.66
N ILE A 42 -9.33 19.49 28.61
CA ILE A 42 -9.83 19.44 27.23
C ILE A 42 -8.70 19.13 26.26
N ALA A 43 -9.01 18.86 24.98
CA ALA A 43 -8.05 18.76 23.93
C ALA A 43 -7.84 20.09 23.18
N ALA A 44 -6.68 20.28 22.57
CA ALA A 44 -6.48 21.40 21.66
C ALA A 44 -7.46 21.32 20.49
N GLY A 45 -8.17 22.41 20.23
CA GLY A 45 -9.28 22.48 19.27
C GLY A 45 -10.66 22.42 19.93
N ASP A 46 -10.77 22.14 21.24
CA ASP A 46 -12.03 22.18 21.95
C ASP A 46 -12.40 23.61 22.34
N THR A 47 -13.70 23.81 22.59
CA THR A 47 -14.30 25.10 23.02
C THR A 47 -14.78 24.97 24.45
N VAL A 48 -14.57 26.00 25.25
CA VAL A 48 -15.21 26.15 26.58
C VAL A 48 -16.24 27.27 26.50
N THR A 49 -17.44 26.98 27.04
CA THR A 49 -18.56 27.96 27.10
C THR A 49 -18.88 28.24 28.55
N TRP A 50 -18.69 29.49 28.98
CA TRP A 50 -19.11 29.98 30.28
C TRP A 50 -20.51 30.54 30.17
N THR A 51 -21.45 30.05 31.00
CA THR A 51 -22.82 30.53 31.07
C THR A 51 -23.08 31.11 32.47
N ASN A 52 -23.59 32.33 32.57
CA ASN A 52 -23.94 32.92 33.83
C ASN A 52 -25.28 32.33 34.35
N ALA A 53 -25.19 31.48 35.36
CA ALA A 53 -26.31 30.87 36.06
C ALA A 53 -26.64 31.58 37.41
N ASP A 54 -25.98 32.72 37.71
CA ASP A 54 -26.29 33.54 38.87
C ASP A 54 -27.26 34.68 38.52
N ALA A 55 -27.87 35.28 39.53
CA ALA A 55 -28.76 36.46 39.40
C ALA A 55 -27.99 37.76 39.15
N SER A 56 -26.70 37.81 39.46
CA SER A 56 -25.81 38.96 39.25
C SER A 56 -25.04 38.84 37.93
N SER A 57 -24.63 39.97 37.37
CA SER A 57 -23.77 39.95 36.16
C SER A 57 -22.32 39.63 36.53
N HIS A 58 -21.66 38.80 35.69
CA HIS A 58 -20.28 38.37 35.89
C HIS A 58 -19.42 38.58 34.63
N GLN A 59 -18.12 38.79 34.85
CA GLN A 59 -17.16 38.90 33.78
C GLN A 59 -15.95 37.95 34.03
N VAL A 60 -15.61 37.10 33.09
CA VAL A 60 -14.52 36.15 33.21
C VAL A 60 -13.28 36.65 32.45
N ILE A 61 -12.12 36.58 33.11
CA ILE A 61 -10.85 37.02 32.57
C ILE A 61 -9.86 35.86 32.61
N SER A 62 -9.15 35.62 31.52
CA SER A 62 -7.97 34.78 31.49
C SER A 62 -6.82 35.52 30.81
N LYS A 63 -5.79 35.87 31.58
CA LYS A 63 -4.57 36.50 31.04
C LYS A 63 -3.78 35.50 30.22
N ASP A 64 -3.70 34.24 30.66
CA ASP A 64 -2.93 33.19 30.03
C ASP A 64 -3.52 32.77 28.65
N ALA A 65 -4.87 32.74 28.55
CA ALA A 65 -5.56 32.47 27.28
C ALA A 65 -5.83 33.75 26.45
N GLY A 66 -5.56 34.93 27.02
CA GLY A 66 -5.71 36.21 26.33
C GLY A 66 -7.15 36.63 26.04
N PHE A 67 -8.13 36.22 26.87
CA PHE A 67 -9.54 36.65 26.70
C PHE A 67 -10.12 37.38 27.92
N VAL A 68 -11.07 38.22 27.62
CA VAL A 68 -11.99 38.86 28.57
C VAL A 68 -13.39 38.73 28.00
N THR A 69 -14.33 38.14 28.76
CA THR A 69 -15.73 38.07 28.30
C THR A 69 -16.40 39.46 28.35
N PRO A 70 -17.48 39.69 27.62
CA PRO A 70 -18.41 40.75 27.95
C PRO A 70 -18.89 40.58 29.40
N LEU A 71 -19.54 41.62 29.93
CA LEU A 71 -20.29 41.47 31.19
C LEU A 71 -21.51 40.60 30.90
N LEU A 72 -21.47 39.34 31.37
CA LEU A 72 -22.53 38.35 31.16
C LEU A 72 -23.67 38.56 32.14
N ARG A 73 -24.84 38.92 31.66
CA ARG A 73 -26.09 38.99 32.45
C ARG A 73 -26.55 37.57 32.76
N PRO A 74 -27.50 37.40 33.71
CA PRO A 74 -28.14 36.12 33.99
C PRO A 74 -28.61 35.42 32.70
N GLY A 75 -28.16 34.17 32.48
CA GLY A 75 -28.45 33.35 31.31
C GLY A 75 -27.53 33.59 30.08
N GLU A 76 -26.74 34.65 30.04
CA GLU A 76 -25.83 34.92 28.94
C GLU A 76 -24.59 34.02 28.98
N SER A 77 -24.02 33.75 27.79
CA SER A 77 -22.87 32.86 27.63
C SER A 77 -21.77 33.49 26.77
N TYR A 78 -20.54 33.01 26.97
CA TYR A 78 -19.37 33.31 26.12
C TYR A 78 -18.60 32.05 25.87
N SER A 79 -18.14 31.86 24.61
CA SER A 79 -17.38 30.71 24.19
C SER A 79 -15.97 31.11 23.74
N PHE A 80 -14.97 30.31 24.11
CA PHE A 80 -13.60 30.51 23.70
C PHE A 80 -12.99 29.19 23.22
N LEU A 81 -12.31 29.24 22.03
CA LEU A 81 -11.65 28.11 21.39
C LEU A 81 -10.18 28.00 21.83
N PHE A 82 -9.81 26.92 22.51
CA PHE A 82 -8.44 26.66 22.96
C PHE A 82 -7.64 25.91 21.90
N LYS A 83 -6.80 26.62 21.16
CA LYS A 83 -6.00 26.04 20.04
C LYS A 83 -4.68 25.43 20.47
N THR A 84 -4.09 25.91 21.57
CA THR A 84 -2.72 25.55 21.96
C THR A 84 -2.73 24.75 23.27
N PRO A 85 -1.98 23.63 23.36
CA PRO A 85 -1.80 22.92 24.63
C PRO A 85 -1.18 23.82 25.70
N GLY A 86 -1.65 23.70 26.94
CA GLY A 86 -1.17 24.51 28.04
C GLY A 86 -2.10 24.48 29.24
N ARG A 87 -1.72 25.17 30.29
CA ARG A 87 -2.58 25.41 31.48
C ARG A 87 -2.98 26.88 31.52
N TYR A 88 -4.28 27.15 31.52
CA TYR A 88 -4.84 28.47 31.43
C TYR A 88 -5.68 28.75 32.64
N ALA A 89 -5.17 29.64 33.52
CA ALA A 89 -5.96 30.10 34.68
C ALA A 89 -6.97 31.17 34.26
N TYR A 90 -8.14 31.14 34.81
CA TYR A 90 -9.18 32.17 34.65
C TYR A 90 -9.82 32.56 35.97
N GLN A 91 -10.37 33.72 36.02
CA GLN A 91 -11.00 34.26 37.22
C GLN A 91 -12.16 35.19 36.88
N GLU A 92 -13.04 35.45 37.86
CA GLU A 92 -14.02 36.52 37.80
C GLU A 92 -13.34 37.87 38.03
N SER A 93 -13.75 38.92 37.30
CA SER A 93 -13.05 40.21 37.29
C SER A 93 -13.17 40.98 38.64
N ALA A 94 -14.32 40.97 39.29
CA ALA A 94 -14.58 41.64 40.55
C ALA A 94 -14.30 40.74 41.78
N VAL A 95 -14.57 39.44 41.67
CA VAL A 95 -14.43 38.47 42.78
C VAL A 95 -13.19 37.62 42.59
N LYS A 96 -12.02 38.11 42.94
CA LYS A 96 -10.72 37.46 42.73
C LYS A 96 -10.58 36.06 43.34
N LYS A 97 -11.46 35.69 44.28
CA LYS A 97 -11.50 34.33 44.87
C LYS A 97 -12.17 33.31 43.93
N MET A 98 -13.01 33.74 42.99
CA MET A 98 -13.62 32.88 41.98
C MET A 98 -12.58 32.60 40.87
N ARG A 99 -11.97 31.42 40.91
CA ARG A 99 -10.89 31.01 40.00
C ARG A 99 -11.16 29.61 39.46
N GLY A 100 -10.67 29.36 38.29
CA GLY A 100 -10.66 28.04 37.68
C GLY A 100 -9.48 27.84 36.74
N THR A 101 -9.33 26.63 36.22
CA THR A 101 -8.24 26.28 35.31
C THR A 101 -8.76 25.42 34.16
N VAL A 102 -8.35 25.77 32.95
CA VAL A 102 -8.47 24.90 31.75
C VAL A 102 -7.11 24.30 31.47
N THR A 103 -6.98 22.98 31.55
CA THR A 103 -5.79 22.25 31.08
C THR A 103 -6.06 21.72 29.69
N VAL A 104 -5.38 22.27 28.70
CA VAL A 104 -5.46 21.86 27.30
C VAL A 104 -4.36 20.87 27.00
N LYS A 105 -4.73 19.63 26.71
CA LYS A 105 -3.81 18.59 26.25
C LYS A 105 -3.65 18.65 24.75
N THR A 106 -2.54 18.15 24.22
CA THR A 106 -2.38 17.92 22.79
C THR A 106 -3.56 17.08 22.31
N ALA A 107 -4.20 17.50 21.21
CA ALA A 107 -5.24 16.68 20.60
C ALA A 107 -4.66 15.31 20.26
N PRO A 108 -5.39 14.21 20.51
CA PRO A 108 -4.93 12.89 20.09
C PRO A 108 -4.65 12.91 18.60
N GLN A 109 -3.40 12.68 18.22
CA GLN A 109 -3.06 12.49 16.81
C GLN A 109 -3.65 11.16 16.39
N VAL A 110 -4.75 11.18 15.65
CA VAL A 110 -5.23 9.99 14.96
C VAL A 110 -4.25 9.76 13.81
N SER A 111 -3.30 8.87 14.00
CA SER A 111 -2.44 8.42 12.88
C SER A 111 -3.35 7.96 11.76
N ALA A 112 -3.12 8.46 10.54
CA ALA A 112 -3.90 8.06 9.40
C ALA A 112 -3.88 6.52 9.31
N ALA A 113 -5.05 5.93 9.10
CA ALA A 113 -5.14 4.49 8.91
C ALA A 113 -4.36 4.11 7.66
N VAL A 114 -3.46 3.14 7.77
CA VAL A 114 -2.58 2.70 6.67
C VAL A 114 -2.64 1.19 6.56
N VAL A 115 -2.76 0.70 5.34
CA VAL A 115 -2.48 -0.69 4.98
C VAL A 115 -1.23 -0.73 4.12
N THR A 116 -0.31 -1.67 4.42
CA THR A 116 0.88 -1.92 3.60
C THR A 116 0.74 -3.23 2.86
N ALA A 117 1.44 -3.37 1.73
CA ALA A 117 1.53 -4.63 1.00
C ALA A 117 2.85 -4.75 0.26
N SER A 118 3.34 -5.98 0.19
CA SER A 118 4.49 -6.38 -0.59
C SER A 118 4.26 -7.76 -1.22
N ALA A 119 4.99 -8.05 -2.30
CA ALA A 119 4.96 -9.36 -2.94
C ALA A 119 6.28 -10.08 -2.65
N SER A 120 6.22 -11.36 -2.26
CA SER A 120 7.41 -12.17 -1.98
C SER A 120 8.34 -12.31 -3.20
N ARG A 121 7.83 -12.05 -4.41
CA ARG A 121 8.58 -12.05 -5.68
C ARG A 121 7.96 -11.08 -6.67
N ALA A 122 8.79 -10.28 -7.34
CA ALA A 122 8.34 -9.39 -8.43
C ALA A 122 8.10 -10.14 -9.77
N ILE A 123 8.65 -11.35 -9.91
CA ILE A 123 8.57 -12.17 -11.11
C ILE A 123 8.28 -13.61 -10.73
N VAL A 124 7.30 -14.23 -11.40
CA VAL A 124 6.99 -15.65 -11.26
C VAL A 124 6.94 -16.36 -12.60
N VAL A 125 7.10 -17.68 -12.58
CA VAL A 125 6.85 -18.53 -13.74
C VAL A 125 5.39 -18.98 -13.72
N TYR A 126 4.72 -19.00 -14.87
CA TYR A 126 3.34 -19.47 -15.00
C TYR A 126 3.10 -20.78 -14.23
N GLY A 127 2.04 -20.80 -13.46
CA GLY A 127 1.66 -21.92 -12.61
C GLY A 127 2.37 -21.95 -11.25
N SER A 128 3.24 -20.98 -10.94
CA SER A 128 3.80 -20.82 -9.59
C SER A 128 3.01 -19.81 -8.78
N SER A 129 2.93 -20.04 -7.48
CA SER A 129 2.32 -19.12 -6.52
C SER A 129 3.36 -18.18 -5.92
N LEU A 130 2.88 -17.07 -5.36
CA LEU A 130 3.64 -16.14 -4.51
C LEU A 130 2.73 -15.67 -3.38
N THR A 131 3.32 -15.18 -2.30
CA THR A 131 2.59 -14.58 -1.18
C THR A 131 2.62 -13.06 -1.29
N LEU A 132 1.46 -12.44 -1.15
CA LEU A 132 1.31 -11.03 -0.82
C LEU A 132 1.23 -10.93 0.69
N SER A 133 1.89 -9.95 1.31
CA SER A 133 1.88 -9.76 2.75
C SER A 133 2.06 -8.28 3.10
N GLY A 134 1.60 -7.91 4.28
CA GLY A 134 1.71 -6.55 4.76
C GLY A 134 1.17 -6.40 6.17
N THR A 135 0.86 -5.17 6.56
CA THR A 135 0.34 -4.85 7.89
C THR A 135 -0.79 -3.83 7.79
N VAL A 136 -1.65 -3.82 8.80
CA VAL A 136 -2.62 -2.74 9.08
C VAL A 136 -2.14 -1.94 10.28
N SER A 137 -2.28 -0.63 10.22
CA SER A 137 -1.73 0.29 11.26
C SER A 137 -2.41 0.19 12.61
N SER A 138 -3.59 -0.43 12.70
CA SER A 138 -4.26 -0.73 13.97
C SER A 138 -3.51 -1.73 14.84
N GLN A 139 -2.65 -2.57 14.21
CA GLN A 139 -1.91 -3.69 14.84
C GLN A 139 -2.83 -4.72 15.53
N LYS A 140 -4.14 -4.69 15.29
CA LYS A 140 -5.12 -5.58 15.87
C LYS A 140 -5.25 -6.88 15.06
N PRO A 141 -5.49 -8.04 15.69
CA PRO A 141 -5.91 -9.25 15.01
C PRO A 141 -7.38 -9.18 14.58
N GLY A 142 -7.77 -10.02 13.62
CA GLY A 142 -9.15 -10.20 13.21
C GLY A 142 -9.68 -9.18 12.20
N GLU A 143 -8.86 -8.24 11.74
CA GLU A 143 -9.29 -7.26 10.75
C GLU A 143 -9.18 -7.79 9.32
N THR A 144 -10.17 -7.49 8.50
CA THR A 144 -10.28 -7.98 7.12
C THR A 144 -9.56 -7.07 6.15
N VAL A 145 -8.56 -7.60 5.44
CA VAL A 145 -7.86 -6.95 4.33
C VAL A 145 -8.32 -7.59 3.03
N THR A 146 -9.01 -6.83 2.17
CA THR A 146 -9.48 -7.32 0.87
C THR A 146 -8.41 -7.13 -0.19
N ILE A 147 -8.12 -8.18 -0.94
CA ILE A 147 -7.11 -8.18 -2.00
C ILE A 147 -7.80 -8.02 -3.35
N PHE A 148 -7.35 -7.04 -4.11
CA PHE A 148 -7.79 -6.77 -5.46
C PHE A 148 -6.68 -7.16 -6.44
N SER A 149 -7.08 -7.61 -7.62
CA SER A 149 -6.17 -7.89 -8.72
C SER A 149 -6.67 -7.27 -10.03
N GLN A 150 -5.73 -6.82 -10.83
CA GLN A 150 -5.96 -6.35 -12.19
C GLN A 150 -5.00 -7.08 -13.13
N PRO A 151 -5.39 -8.24 -13.67
CA PRO A 151 -4.62 -8.95 -14.69
C PRO A 151 -4.48 -8.11 -15.97
N TYR A 152 -3.41 -8.33 -16.69
CA TYR A 152 -3.18 -7.70 -18.00
C TYR A 152 -4.39 -7.87 -18.91
N GLY A 153 -4.87 -6.76 -19.48
CA GLY A 153 -6.06 -6.70 -20.34
C GLY A 153 -7.36 -6.37 -19.61
N GLN A 154 -7.37 -6.36 -18.28
CA GLN A 154 -8.51 -5.86 -17.50
C GLN A 154 -8.41 -4.33 -17.33
N THR A 155 -9.54 -3.64 -17.38
CA THR A 155 -9.61 -2.16 -17.27
C THR A 155 -9.66 -1.68 -15.83
N SER A 156 -10.11 -2.53 -14.89
CA SER A 156 -10.26 -2.18 -13.47
C SER A 156 -9.85 -3.34 -12.57
N PRO A 157 -9.38 -3.07 -11.34
CA PRO A 157 -9.11 -4.11 -10.35
C PRO A 157 -10.43 -4.70 -9.82
N ALA A 158 -10.43 -6.03 -9.61
CA ALA A 158 -11.53 -6.77 -9.01
C ALA A 158 -11.06 -7.50 -7.73
N PRO A 159 -11.94 -7.66 -6.72
CA PRO A 159 -11.61 -8.40 -5.51
C PRO A 159 -11.42 -9.89 -5.83
N ILE A 160 -10.38 -10.51 -5.25
CA ILE A 160 -10.06 -11.94 -5.43
C ILE A 160 -10.11 -12.73 -4.13
N GLY A 161 -10.28 -12.08 -3.00
CA GLY A 161 -10.38 -12.68 -1.68
C GLY A 161 -9.94 -11.73 -0.58
N SER A 162 -9.87 -12.25 0.63
CA SER A 162 -9.48 -11.49 1.81
C SER A 162 -8.52 -12.27 2.69
N ALA A 163 -7.68 -11.52 3.41
CA ALA A 163 -6.83 -12.02 4.48
C ALA A 163 -7.31 -11.45 5.82
N ILE A 164 -7.11 -12.20 6.89
CA ILE A 164 -7.39 -11.73 8.25
C ILE A 164 -6.06 -11.37 8.92
N SER A 165 -6.01 -10.22 9.58
CA SER A 165 -4.82 -9.79 10.29
C SER A 165 -4.57 -10.64 11.55
N ALA A 166 -3.30 -10.94 11.80
CA ALA A 166 -2.83 -11.56 13.04
C ALA A 166 -2.49 -10.48 14.10
N THR A 167 -2.09 -10.91 15.28
CA THR A 167 -1.53 -10.03 16.31
C THR A 167 -0.37 -9.22 15.73
N GLY A 168 -0.33 -7.92 15.98
CA GLY A 168 0.61 -6.99 15.36
C GLY A 168 0.16 -6.49 13.98
N GLY A 169 -1.07 -6.82 13.54
CA GLY A 169 -1.69 -6.33 12.31
C GLY A 169 -1.17 -6.98 11.02
N GLY A 170 -0.29 -7.99 11.12
CA GLY A 170 0.28 -8.69 9.97
C GLY A 170 -0.77 -9.52 9.21
N TRP A 171 -0.73 -9.50 7.87
CA TRP A 171 -1.60 -10.29 7.01
C TRP A 171 -0.83 -10.93 5.85
N SER A 172 -1.34 -12.02 5.32
CA SER A 172 -0.78 -12.69 4.14
C SER A 172 -1.86 -13.32 3.28
N PHE A 173 -1.63 -13.35 1.95
CA PHE A 173 -2.56 -13.90 0.97
C PHE A 173 -1.79 -14.56 -0.17
N LEU A 174 -2.14 -15.81 -0.51
CA LEU A 174 -1.50 -16.56 -1.58
C LEU A 174 -2.16 -16.25 -2.93
N VAL A 175 -1.36 -15.91 -3.94
CA VAL A 175 -1.85 -15.66 -5.30
C VAL A 175 -1.08 -16.47 -6.33
N LYS A 176 -1.74 -16.76 -7.48
CA LYS A 176 -1.18 -17.54 -8.59
C LYS A 176 -1.48 -16.83 -9.91
N PRO A 177 -0.75 -15.76 -10.26
CA PRO A 177 -1.04 -14.99 -11.46
C PRO A 177 -0.75 -15.81 -12.73
N ALA A 178 -1.68 -15.73 -13.68
CA ALA A 178 -1.53 -16.33 -15.00
C ALA A 178 -0.86 -15.42 -16.02
N LEU A 179 -0.98 -14.10 -15.86
CA LEU A 179 -0.40 -13.02 -16.64
C LEU A 179 0.16 -11.96 -15.71
N ARG A 180 0.90 -10.98 -16.24
CA ARG A 180 1.27 -9.78 -15.49
C ARG A 180 0.03 -9.23 -14.79
N THR A 181 0.08 -9.11 -13.49
CA THR A 181 -1.05 -8.68 -12.67
C THR A 181 -0.60 -7.60 -11.69
N SER A 182 -1.38 -6.53 -11.60
CA SER A 182 -1.26 -5.55 -10.53
C SER A 182 -2.16 -5.97 -9.37
N TYR A 183 -1.66 -5.86 -8.16
CA TYR A 183 -2.37 -6.17 -6.93
C TYR A 183 -2.46 -4.95 -6.04
N GLU A 184 -3.55 -4.85 -5.30
CA GLU A 184 -3.83 -3.80 -4.33
C GLU A 184 -4.49 -4.43 -3.10
N ALA A 185 -4.10 -4.02 -1.91
CA ALA A 185 -4.76 -4.40 -0.67
C ALA A 185 -5.59 -3.20 -0.17
N ARG A 186 -6.82 -3.47 0.24
CA ARG A 186 -7.74 -2.47 0.81
C ARG A 186 -8.18 -2.93 2.19
N TRP A 187 -8.17 -1.99 3.11
CA TRP A 187 -8.59 -2.21 4.48
C TRP A 187 -9.49 -1.07 4.95
N LYS A 188 -10.59 -1.42 5.60
CA LYS A 188 -11.49 -0.46 6.24
C LYS A 188 -11.28 -0.55 7.75
N PRO A 189 -10.67 0.47 8.38
CA PRO A 189 -10.54 0.51 9.83
C PRO A 189 -11.91 0.65 10.50
N ALA A 190 -12.00 0.35 11.80
CA ALA A 190 -13.23 0.50 12.58
C ALA A 190 -13.74 1.95 12.58
N THR A 191 -12.82 2.92 12.55
CA THR A 191 -13.11 4.35 12.43
C THR A 191 -12.34 4.95 11.27
N GLY A 192 -13.02 5.73 10.42
CA GLY A 192 -12.41 6.40 9.27
C GLY A 192 -12.71 5.75 7.91
N PRO A 193 -12.15 6.31 6.83
CA PRO A 193 -12.38 5.84 5.47
C PRO A 193 -11.59 4.57 5.18
N MET A 194 -11.99 3.87 4.11
CA MET A 194 -11.20 2.76 3.55
C MET A 194 -9.85 3.28 3.06
N THR A 195 -8.78 2.52 3.34
CA THR A 195 -7.43 2.79 2.84
C THR A 195 -7.02 1.73 1.84
N ALA A 196 -6.13 2.10 0.91
CA ALA A 196 -5.63 1.22 -0.13
C ALA A 196 -4.12 1.39 -0.30
N THR A 197 -3.44 0.31 -0.69
CA THR A 197 -2.02 0.39 -1.08
C THR A 197 -1.89 0.96 -2.49
N SER A 198 -0.72 1.47 -2.83
CA SER A 198 -0.36 1.66 -4.23
C SER A 198 -0.34 0.30 -4.95
N PRO A 199 -0.75 0.23 -6.24
CA PRO A 199 -0.74 -1.00 -7.00
C PRO A 199 0.69 -1.57 -7.14
N MET A 200 0.88 -2.85 -6.82
CA MET A 200 2.12 -3.58 -7.01
C MET A 200 2.00 -4.55 -8.17
N THR A 201 2.94 -4.51 -9.12
CA THR A 201 2.90 -5.34 -10.31
C THR A 201 3.79 -6.58 -10.18
N VAL A 202 3.19 -7.76 -10.33
CA VAL A 202 3.89 -9.04 -10.47
C VAL A 202 3.96 -9.41 -11.95
N LYS A 203 5.19 -9.59 -12.46
CA LYS A 203 5.46 -10.00 -13.84
C LYS A 203 5.44 -11.53 -13.94
N VAL A 204 4.93 -12.05 -15.06
CA VAL A 204 4.84 -13.50 -15.30
C VAL A 204 5.66 -13.90 -16.51
N ARG A 205 6.40 -15.00 -16.38
CA ARG A 205 7.08 -15.67 -17.48
C ARG A 205 6.27 -16.88 -17.92
N PRO A 206 6.14 -17.19 -19.21
CA PRO A 206 5.65 -18.50 -19.62
C PRO A 206 6.58 -19.59 -19.06
N ARG A 207 6.03 -20.75 -18.74
CA ARG A 207 6.81 -21.90 -18.29
C ARG A 207 7.43 -22.58 -19.52
N VAL A 208 8.74 -22.47 -19.66
CA VAL A 208 9.51 -23.13 -20.73
C VAL A 208 10.13 -24.41 -20.15
N GLY A 209 9.47 -25.53 -20.38
CA GLY A 209 9.93 -26.86 -19.98
C GLY A 209 10.66 -27.58 -21.12
N TRP A 210 11.64 -28.42 -20.81
CA TRP A 210 12.33 -29.26 -21.81
C TRP A 210 13.03 -30.43 -21.16
N ARG A 211 13.31 -31.45 -21.99
CA ARG A 211 14.08 -32.63 -21.61
C ARG A 211 14.83 -33.24 -22.81
N VAL A 212 15.86 -33.97 -22.54
CA VAL A 212 16.51 -34.84 -23.51
C VAL A 212 15.61 -36.05 -23.78
N LYS A 213 15.37 -36.39 -25.03
CA LYS A 213 14.70 -37.63 -25.46
C LYS A 213 15.70 -38.73 -25.76
N THR A 214 16.64 -38.45 -26.64
CA THR A 214 17.70 -39.39 -27.06
C THR A 214 18.99 -38.66 -27.25
N ALA A 215 20.12 -39.37 -27.14
CA ALA A 215 21.44 -38.88 -27.45
C ALA A 215 22.21 -39.97 -28.14
N SER A 216 22.83 -39.65 -29.31
CA SER A 216 23.68 -40.52 -30.07
C SER A 216 24.91 -39.74 -30.51
N GLY A 217 26.07 -40.11 -30.00
CA GLY A 217 27.30 -39.35 -30.18
C GLY A 217 27.10 -37.86 -29.80
N ARG A 218 27.40 -36.96 -30.74
CA ARG A 218 27.27 -35.52 -30.56
C ARG A 218 25.87 -34.97 -30.89
N VAL A 219 24.95 -35.79 -31.39
CA VAL A 219 23.57 -35.38 -31.71
C VAL A 219 22.66 -35.70 -30.57
N VAL A 220 21.93 -34.68 -30.10
CA VAL A 220 20.96 -34.77 -28.99
C VAL A 220 19.60 -34.37 -29.51
N THR A 221 18.60 -35.22 -29.23
CA THR A 221 17.18 -34.92 -29.48
C THR A 221 16.56 -34.40 -28.22
N PHE A 222 15.92 -33.26 -28.31
CA PHE A 222 15.24 -32.58 -27.23
C PHE A 222 13.73 -32.53 -27.46
N PHE A 223 12.97 -32.59 -26.39
CA PHE A 223 11.56 -32.22 -26.36
C PHE A 223 11.40 -30.93 -25.58
N ALA A 224 10.72 -29.93 -26.15
CA ALA A 224 10.38 -28.64 -25.55
C ALA A 224 8.88 -28.50 -25.44
N LYS A 225 8.40 -27.86 -24.36
CA LYS A 225 7.01 -27.45 -24.18
C LYS A 225 6.95 -26.11 -23.48
N VAL A 226 6.11 -25.20 -24.02
CA VAL A 226 5.83 -23.92 -23.40
C VAL A 226 4.39 -23.95 -22.86
N SER A 227 4.19 -23.47 -21.62
CA SER A 227 2.89 -23.45 -20.99
C SER A 227 2.60 -22.04 -20.44
N GLY A 228 1.34 -21.62 -20.56
CA GLY A 228 0.85 -20.33 -20.12
C GLY A 228 -0.68 -20.27 -20.17
N ALA A 229 -1.26 -19.10 -19.96
CA ALA A 229 -2.69 -18.85 -20.05
C ALA A 229 -3.24 -18.90 -21.48
N ARG A 230 -2.36 -19.08 -22.46
CA ARG A 230 -2.71 -19.19 -23.89
C ARG A 230 -1.85 -20.23 -24.60
N SER A 231 -2.23 -20.61 -25.82
CA SER A 231 -1.41 -21.43 -26.70
C SER A 231 -0.22 -20.63 -27.24
N PHE A 232 0.91 -21.33 -27.42
CA PHE A 232 2.13 -20.82 -28.09
C PHE A 232 2.38 -21.55 -29.41
N GLY A 233 1.37 -22.18 -29.99
CA GLY A 233 1.43 -22.77 -31.33
C GLY A 233 1.84 -21.72 -32.36
N GLY A 234 2.73 -22.05 -33.28
CA GLY A 234 3.31 -21.14 -34.29
C GLY A 234 4.35 -20.15 -33.73
N LYS A 235 4.56 -20.06 -32.41
CA LYS A 235 5.63 -19.27 -31.81
C LYS A 235 6.93 -20.06 -31.79
N PHE A 236 8.03 -19.40 -31.43
CA PHE A 236 9.33 -20.07 -31.34
C PHE A 236 10.06 -19.79 -30.04
N VAL A 237 10.98 -20.68 -29.70
CA VAL A 237 12.01 -20.50 -28.68
C VAL A 237 13.39 -20.61 -29.34
N TYR A 238 14.37 -19.90 -28.78
CA TYR A 238 15.76 -20.10 -29.16
C TYR A 238 16.37 -21.23 -28.33
N PHE A 239 17.01 -22.19 -28.98
CA PHE A 239 17.97 -23.08 -28.35
C PHE A 239 19.29 -22.33 -28.22
N GLN A 240 19.76 -22.14 -27.00
CA GLN A 240 20.95 -21.36 -26.69
C GLN A 240 22.00 -22.22 -26.00
N ARG A 241 23.26 -21.94 -26.28
CA ARG A 241 24.42 -22.52 -25.60
C ARG A 241 25.25 -21.40 -24.98
N ARG A 242 25.82 -21.64 -23.79
CA ARG A 242 26.76 -20.73 -23.15
C ARG A 242 28.13 -20.88 -23.81
N ASN A 243 28.74 -19.81 -24.31
CA ASN A 243 30.08 -19.79 -24.89
C ASN A 243 31.17 -19.73 -23.80
N SER A 244 32.45 -19.74 -24.21
CA SER A 244 33.61 -19.63 -23.31
C SER A 244 33.65 -18.31 -22.51
N PHE A 245 33.09 -17.24 -23.07
CA PHE A 245 32.98 -15.93 -22.40
C PHE A 245 31.78 -15.84 -21.45
N GLY A 246 31.06 -16.94 -21.24
CA GLY A 246 29.89 -16.95 -20.34
C GLY A 246 28.61 -16.39 -20.93
N GLN A 247 28.57 -16.01 -22.20
CA GLN A 247 27.41 -15.45 -22.88
C GLN A 247 26.51 -16.54 -23.47
N TRP A 248 25.21 -16.25 -23.58
CA TRP A 248 24.24 -17.13 -24.22
C TRP A 248 24.12 -16.83 -25.69
N VAL A 249 24.54 -17.77 -26.53
CA VAL A 249 24.49 -17.66 -27.98
C VAL A 249 23.34 -18.52 -28.52
N SER A 250 22.49 -17.92 -29.35
CA SER A 250 21.39 -18.62 -30.01
C SER A 250 21.88 -19.47 -31.15
N LEU A 251 21.70 -20.79 -31.06
CA LEU A 251 22.14 -21.75 -32.05
C LEU A 251 21.03 -22.12 -33.04
N LYS A 252 19.78 -22.13 -32.59
CA LYS A 252 18.65 -22.58 -33.42
C LYS A 252 17.36 -21.94 -32.97
N LYS A 253 16.49 -21.53 -33.93
CA LYS A 253 15.06 -21.27 -33.69
C LYS A 253 14.32 -22.60 -33.68
N VAL A 254 13.48 -22.83 -32.71
CA VAL A 254 12.64 -24.01 -32.55
C VAL A 254 11.19 -23.57 -32.55
N PHE A 255 10.48 -23.81 -33.64
CA PHE A 255 9.07 -23.49 -33.77
C PHE A 255 8.23 -24.51 -33.00
N LEU A 256 7.19 -24.03 -32.31
CA LEU A 256 6.28 -24.83 -31.51
C LEU A 256 5.07 -25.21 -32.35
N GLY A 257 4.70 -26.47 -32.34
CA GLY A 257 3.48 -26.96 -32.97
C GLY A 257 2.20 -26.52 -32.22
N ALA A 258 1.05 -26.93 -32.71
CA ALA A 258 -0.26 -26.56 -32.17
C ALA A 258 -0.40 -26.83 -30.65
N THR A 259 0.23 -27.86 -30.12
CA THR A 259 0.25 -28.21 -28.71
C THR A 259 1.25 -27.40 -27.87
N SER A 260 1.82 -26.32 -28.42
CA SER A 260 2.88 -25.49 -27.80
C SER A 260 4.14 -26.31 -27.46
N SER A 261 4.45 -27.35 -28.24
CA SER A 261 5.60 -28.21 -28.04
C SER A 261 6.36 -28.47 -29.34
N ALA A 262 7.61 -28.92 -29.22
CA ALA A 262 8.44 -29.28 -30.35
C ALA A 262 9.43 -30.37 -29.97
N THR A 263 9.77 -31.24 -30.92
CA THR A 263 10.92 -32.14 -30.86
C THR A 263 11.96 -31.64 -31.87
N PHE A 264 13.21 -31.48 -31.44
CA PHE A 264 14.27 -30.98 -32.30
C PHE A 264 15.61 -31.65 -32.00
N LYS A 265 16.47 -31.69 -32.99
CA LYS A 265 17.85 -32.21 -32.87
C LYS A 265 18.83 -31.05 -32.85
N ALA A 266 19.89 -31.19 -32.06
CA ALA A 266 21.03 -30.27 -32.06
C ALA A 266 22.33 -31.06 -31.89
N ARG A 267 23.35 -30.65 -32.64
CA ARG A 267 24.72 -31.18 -32.53
C ARG A 267 25.48 -30.32 -31.51
N LEU A 268 26.05 -30.97 -30.50
CA LEU A 268 26.83 -30.30 -29.46
C LEU A 268 28.33 -30.58 -29.68
N PRO A 269 29.22 -29.65 -29.31
CA PRO A 269 30.67 -29.91 -29.36
C PRO A 269 31.05 -30.99 -28.33
N SER A 270 32.22 -31.55 -28.48
CA SER A 270 32.81 -32.44 -27.49
C SER A 270 33.03 -31.67 -26.16
N GLY A 271 32.99 -32.41 -25.05
CA GLY A 271 33.11 -31.84 -23.71
C GLY A 271 31.78 -31.32 -23.14
N ARG A 272 31.89 -30.47 -22.13
CA ARG A 272 30.73 -29.98 -21.37
C ARG A 272 30.04 -28.81 -22.07
N SER A 273 28.77 -28.93 -22.38
CA SER A 273 27.93 -27.88 -22.93
C SER A 273 26.82 -27.49 -21.94
N ARG A 274 26.69 -26.19 -21.61
CA ARG A 274 25.55 -25.64 -20.91
C ARG A 274 24.57 -25.07 -21.91
N VAL A 275 23.34 -25.56 -21.88
CA VAL A 275 22.29 -25.20 -22.87
C VAL A 275 20.98 -24.83 -22.17
N ARG A 276 20.18 -23.98 -22.83
CA ARG A 276 18.83 -23.59 -22.34
C ARG A 276 17.92 -23.27 -23.53
N LEU A 277 16.64 -23.14 -23.24
CA LEU A 277 15.66 -22.53 -24.14
C LEU A 277 15.33 -21.11 -23.65
N PHE A 278 15.21 -20.19 -24.60
CA PHE A 278 14.85 -18.80 -24.37
C PHE A 278 13.68 -18.42 -25.28
N MET A 279 12.58 -17.96 -24.70
CA MET A 279 11.43 -17.42 -25.42
C MET A 279 11.46 -15.90 -25.33
N PRO A 280 11.69 -15.16 -26.41
CA PRO A 280 11.63 -13.70 -26.40
C PRO A 280 10.26 -13.20 -25.94
N ALA A 281 10.19 -12.00 -25.35
CA ALA A 281 8.92 -11.40 -24.92
C ALA A 281 7.94 -11.22 -26.10
N THR A 282 8.43 -10.92 -27.30
CA THR A 282 7.64 -10.82 -28.53
C THR A 282 6.95 -12.14 -28.90
N GLN A 283 7.55 -13.28 -28.57
CA GLN A 283 6.97 -14.61 -28.79
C GLN A 283 6.07 -15.05 -27.62
N ALA A 284 6.40 -14.63 -26.39
CA ALA A 284 5.56 -14.86 -25.22
C ALA A 284 4.22 -14.12 -25.31
N GLY A 285 4.21 -12.98 -25.98
CA GLY A 285 3.02 -12.16 -26.22
C GLY A 285 2.64 -11.27 -25.04
N PRO A 286 1.59 -10.46 -25.21
CA PRO A 286 1.18 -9.46 -24.22
C PRO A 286 0.86 -10.09 -22.86
N GLY A 287 1.20 -9.38 -21.78
CA GLY A 287 1.02 -9.86 -20.41
C GLY A 287 2.10 -10.83 -19.91
N TYR A 288 3.06 -11.22 -20.76
CA TYR A 288 4.24 -11.97 -20.36
C TYR A 288 5.53 -11.18 -20.55
N ILE A 289 6.53 -11.49 -19.76
CA ILE A 289 7.93 -11.19 -20.05
C ILE A 289 8.61 -12.42 -20.67
N ALA A 290 9.87 -12.27 -21.15
CA ALA A 290 10.61 -13.36 -21.77
C ALA A 290 10.65 -14.62 -20.89
N GLY A 291 10.43 -15.80 -21.51
CA GLY A 291 10.49 -17.10 -20.86
C GLY A 291 11.90 -17.69 -20.91
N ILE A 292 12.32 -18.32 -19.82
CA ILE A 292 13.65 -18.96 -19.72
C ILE A 292 13.46 -20.34 -19.10
N SER A 293 14.02 -21.38 -19.73
CA SER A 293 14.04 -22.73 -19.15
C SER A 293 15.13 -22.88 -18.09
N ARG A 294 15.08 -23.98 -17.33
CA ARG A 294 16.26 -24.43 -16.60
C ARG A 294 17.43 -24.67 -17.56
N THR A 295 18.66 -24.47 -17.08
CA THR A 295 19.89 -24.83 -17.82
C THR A 295 20.13 -26.33 -17.67
N LEU A 296 20.46 -27.01 -18.78
CA LEU A 296 20.98 -28.35 -18.75
C LEU A 296 22.49 -28.32 -19.00
N SER A 297 23.23 -29.16 -18.26
CA SER A 297 24.67 -29.40 -18.47
C SER A 297 24.84 -30.78 -19.05
N LEU A 298 25.37 -30.85 -20.25
CA LEU A 298 25.52 -32.09 -21.01
C LEU A 298 27.01 -32.31 -21.36
N VAL A 299 27.48 -33.52 -21.18
CA VAL A 299 28.84 -33.96 -21.60
C VAL A 299 28.71 -34.83 -22.84
N ARG A 300 29.51 -34.59 -23.85
CA ARG A 300 29.52 -35.29 -25.11
C ARG A 300 30.96 -35.61 -25.57
#